data_83bff9e6bd74b53d3b2c588d14ee486c
#
_entry.id   83bff9e6bd74b53d3b2c588d14ee486c
#
_cell.length_a   1.000
_cell.length_b   1.000
_cell.length_c   1.000
_cell.angle_alpha   90.00
_cell.angle_beta   90.00
_cell.angle_gamma   90.00
#
_symmetry.space_group_name_H-M   'P 1'
#
loop_
_entity.id
_entity.type
_entity.pdbx_description
1 polymer ?
#
loop_
_entity_poly.entity_id
_entity_poly.type
_entity_poly.pdbx_seq_one_letter_code
_entity_poly.pdbx_strand_id
1 'polypeptide(L)'
;MKIFLILFCTTLSVFADFAELVKSGDAQEAKFQYDEALKYYLPAEKLKPDDAALLVKISRQYALRMNDLPDKAGKTASGRKALSYAERAVALAPNQSDPHLAVAICLGKLTPFMGNREMVEASKQIKISAEKAVKLDPKNDYAWHLLGRWHQSLANIGGATRALAGIIYGRLPAASNETAVECFRKAIALNPDRLVHFVELGRTYGMMGREAEAKRYLERGLAMPDRERDDPETKQRGRASLKQLS
;
A
#
# COMPACT_ATOMS: atom_id res chain seq x y z
N MET A 1 -23.36 10.38 -46.32
CA MET A 1 -21.93 10.38 -46.00
C MET A 1 -21.52 11.57 -45.11
N LYS A 2 -22.40 12.06 -44.19
CA LYS A 2 -22.09 13.16 -43.26
C LYS A 2 -22.21 12.80 -41.77
N ILE A 3 -22.63 11.59 -41.42
CA ILE A 3 -22.87 11.17 -40.02
C ILE A 3 -21.61 10.58 -39.38
N PHE A 4 -20.64 10.09 -40.16
CA PHE A 4 -19.42 9.43 -39.62
C PHE A 4 -18.35 10.44 -39.11
N LEU A 5 -18.40 11.70 -39.54
CA LEU A 5 -17.38 12.71 -39.14
C LEU A 5 -17.62 13.28 -37.75
N ILE A 6 -18.89 13.30 -37.28
CA ILE A 6 -19.25 13.89 -35.98
C ILE A 6 -18.90 12.98 -34.82
N LEU A 7 -18.97 11.65 -34.99
CA LEU A 7 -18.61 10.69 -33.92
C LEU A 7 -17.09 10.66 -33.64
N PHE A 8 -16.25 10.90 -34.66
CA PHE A 8 -14.81 10.91 -34.52
C PHE A 8 -14.29 12.16 -33.80
N CYS A 9 -14.95 13.30 -33.97
CA CYS A 9 -14.56 14.56 -33.33
C CYS A 9 -14.91 14.59 -31.83
N THR A 10 -16.03 13.99 -31.43
CA THR A 10 -16.45 13.92 -30.02
C THR A 10 -15.61 12.95 -29.20
N THR A 11 -15.17 11.84 -29.77
CA THR A 11 -14.29 10.90 -29.08
C THR A 11 -12.90 11.48 -28.86
N LEU A 12 -12.35 12.23 -29.81
CA LEU A 12 -11.02 12.86 -29.65
C LEU A 12 -11.02 13.91 -28.53
N SER A 13 -12.08 14.72 -28.41
CA SER A 13 -12.18 15.73 -27.35
C SER A 13 -12.28 15.09 -25.95
N VAL A 14 -13.06 14.04 -25.79
CA VAL A 14 -13.20 13.32 -24.51
C VAL A 14 -11.87 12.66 -24.10
N PHE A 15 -11.10 12.11 -25.05
CA PHE A 15 -9.79 11.55 -24.77
C PHE A 15 -8.77 12.63 -24.35
N ALA A 16 -8.79 13.78 -25.00
CA ALA A 16 -7.92 14.90 -24.63
C ALA A 16 -8.24 15.40 -23.22
N ASP A 17 -9.54 15.58 -22.90
CA ASP A 17 -9.99 16.00 -21.58
C ASP A 17 -9.62 14.98 -20.49
N PHE A 18 -9.78 13.69 -20.75
CA PHE A 18 -9.39 12.62 -19.81
C PHE A 18 -7.88 12.64 -19.52
N ALA A 19 -7.05 12.68 -20.56
CA ALA A 19 -5.60 12.68 -20.41
C ALA A 19 -5.09 13.93 -19.67
N GLU A 20 -5.68 15.09 -19.93
CA GLU A 20 -5.32 16.33 -19.25
C GLU A 20 -5.72 16.32 -17.77
N LEU A 21 -6.91 15.81 -17.45
CA LEU A 21 -7.34 15.62 -16.07
C LEU A 21 -6.43 14.68 -15.31
N VAL A 22 -6.07 13.51 -15.90
CA VAL A 22 -5.14 12.57 -15.26
C VAL A 22 -3.78 13.22 -15.05
N LYS A 23 -3.23 13.89 -16.05
CA LYS A 23 -1.95 14.62 -15.94
C LYS A 23 -1.97 15.71 -14.86
N SER A 24 -3.07 16.44 -14.75
CA SER A 24 -3.23 17.46 -13.70
C SER A 24 -3.31 16.85 -12.32
N GLY A 25 -4.02 15.72 -12.18
CA GLY A 25 -4.05 14.93 -10.95
C GLY A 25 -2.67 14.41 -10.55
N ASP A 26 -1.92 13.87 -11.52
CA ASP A 26 -0.54 13.38 -11.31
C ASP A 26 0.40 14.49 -10.82
N ALA A 27 0.23 15.71 -11.34
CA ALA A 27 1.00 16.87 -10.90
C ALA A 27 0.69 17.28 -9.45
N GLN A 28 -0.51 17.06 -8.95
CA GLN A 28 -0.87 17.28 -7.55
C GLN A 28 -0.43 16.12 -6.66
N GLU A 29 -0.55 14.87 -7.15
CA GLU A 29 -0.05 13.69 -6.45
C GLU A 29 1.46 13.80 -6.19
N ALA A 30 2.25 14.25 -7.16
CA ALA A 30 3.69 14.48 -7.03
C ALA A 30 4.05 15.51 -5.94
N LYS A 31 3.10 16.38 -5.56
CA LYS A 31 3.23 17.36 -4.46
C LYS A 31 2.63 16.86 -3.15
N PHE A 32 2.19 15.60 -3.10
CA PHE A 32 1.46 15.00 -1.97
C PHE A 32 0.16 15.73 -1.60
N GLN A 33 -0.51 16.34 -2.61
CA GLN A 33 -1.75 17.08 -2.43
C GLN A 33 -2.94 16.20 -2.82
N TYR A 34 -3.33 15.25 -1.94
CA TYR A 34 -4.33 14.22 -2.27
C TYR A 34 -5.70 14.78 -2.61
N ASP A 35 -6.20 15.75 -1.82
CA ASP A 35 -7.52 16.36 -2.05
C ASP A 35 -7.54 17.15 -3.35
N GLU A 36 -6.43 17.81 -3.70
CA GLU A 36 -6.28 18.47 -4.98
C GLU A 36 -6.18 17.46 -6.13
N ALA A 37 -5.41 16.38 -5.98
CA ALA A 37 -5.35 15.32 -6.99
C ALA A 37 -6.74 14.70 -7.26
N LEU A 38 -7.53 14.47 -6.22
CA LEU A 38 -8.90 13.96 -6.34
C LEU A 38 -9.83 14.90 -7.11
N LYS A 39 -9.62 16.22 -7.06
CA LYS A 39 -10.43 17.18 -7.85
C LYS A 39 -10.28 16.97 -9.36
N TYR A 40 -9.18 16.40 -9.80
CA TYR A 40 -8.92 16.05 -11.19
C TYR A 40 -9.24 14.57 -11.50
N TYR A 41 -8.87 13.65 -10.64
CA TYR A 41 -9.10 12.22 -10.90
C TYR A 41 -10.58 11.84 -10.87
N LEU A 42 -11.42 12.42 -9.98
CA LEU A 42 -12.84 12.09 -9.93
C LEU A 42 -13.63 12.56 -11.17
N PRO A 43 -13.39 13.76 -11.74
CA PRO A 43 -13.91 14.09 -13.07
C PRO A 43 -13.41 13.16 -14.18
N ALA A 44 -12.11 12.77 -14.17
CA ALA A 44 -11.57 11.84 -15.13
C ALA A 44 -12.27 10.46 -15.05
N GLU A 45 -12.57 9.97 -13.83
CA GLU A 45 -13.33 8.73 -13.63
C GLU A 45 -14.72 8.77 -14.28
N LYS A 46 -15.40 9.94 -14.24
CA LYS A 46 -16.70 10.09 -14.91
C LYS A 46 -16.61 9.95 -16.42
N LEU A 47 -15.47 10.30 -17.01
CA LEU A 47 -15.22 10.14 -18.45
C LEU A 47 -14.84 8.70 -18.81
N LYS A 48 -14.10 8.01 -17.93
CA LYS A 48 -13.68 6.62 -18.10
C LYS A 48 -13.78 5.84 -16.77
N PRO A 49 -14.99 5.37 -16.41
CA PRO A 49 -15.22 4.68 -15.14
C PRO A 49 -14.54 3.32 -15.02
N ASP A 50 -14.12 2.75 -16.15
CA ASP A 50 -13.53 1.41 -16.26
C ASP A 50 -11.99 1.47 -16.48
N ASP A 51 -11.36 2.62 -16.23
CA ASP A 51 -9.91 2.73 -16.29
C ASP A 51 -9.29 2.25 -14.97
N ALA A 52 -8.79 1.02 -14.96
CA ALA A 52 -8.23 0.39 -13.75
C ALA A 52 -7.02 1.16 -13.19
N ALA A 53 -6.19 1.75 -14.05
CA ALA A 53 -5.02 2.52 -13.62
C ALA A 53 -5.44 3.80 -12.89
N LEU A 54 -6.45 4.50 -13.39
CA LEU A 54 -7.03 5.67 -12.72
C LEU A 54 -7.66 5.28 -11.38
N LEU A 55 -8.39 4.16 -11.30
CA LEU A 55 -8.99 3.69 -10.05
C LEU A 55 -7.92 3.38 -8.99
N VAL A 56 -6.77 2.81 -9.38
CA VAL A 56 -5.62 2.62 -8.48
C VAL A 56 -5.08 3.97 -7.98
N LYS A 57 -4.96 4.98 -8.86
CA LYS A 57 -4.54 6.34 -8.44
C LYS A 57 -5.53 6.95 -7.44
N ILE A 58 -6.83 6.88 -7.71
CA ILE A 58 -7.87 7.38 -6.79
C ILE A 58 -7.81 6.65 -5.45
N SER A 59 -7.70 5.31 -5.48
CA SER A 59 -7.53 4.49 -4.28
C SER A 59 -6.35 4.97 -3.43
N ARG A 60 -5.20 5.22 -4.06
CA ARG A 60 -4.00 5.72 -3.39
C ARG A 60 -4.24 7.06 -2.69
N GLN A 61 -4.91 8.01 -3.35
CA GLN A 61 -5.19 9.32 -2.73
C GLN A 61 -6.05 9.17 -1.47
N TYR A 62 -7.13 8.38 -1.52
CA TYR A 62 -7.95 8.12 -0.34
C TYR A 62 -7.20 7.37 0.77
N ALA A 63 -6.30 6.44 0.42
CA ALA A 63 -5.49 5.73 1.39
C ALA A 63 -4.45 6.65 2.08
N LEU A 64 -3.82 7.55 1.34
CA LEU A 64 -2.87 8.53 1.87
C LEU A 64 -3.55 9.60 2.73
N ARG A 65 -4.73 10.04 2.33
CA ARG A 65 -5.56 10.99 3.08
C ARG A 65 -5.84 10.53 4.52
N MET A 66 -5.88 9.22 4.77
CA MET A 66 -6.08 8.68 6.14
C MET A 66 -5.06 9.24 7.14
N ASN A 67 -3.85 9.58 6.70
CA ASN A 67 -2.80 10.07 7.60
C ASN A 67 -3.14 11.46 8.17
N ASP A 68 -3.82 12.29 7.39
CA ASP A 68 -4.10 13.69 7.72
C ASP A 68 -5.45 13.90 8.41
N LEU A 69 -6.33 12.92 8.37
CA LEU A 69 -7.63 13.00 9.03
C LEU A 69 -7.48 12.86 10.55
N PRO A 70 -8.18 13.70 11.35
CA PRO A 70 -7.95 13.75 12.81
C PRO A 70 -8.60 12.59 13.56
N ASP A 71 -9.73 12.08 13.08
CA ASP A 71 -10.57 11.15 13.83
C ASP A 71 -10.63 9.75 13.17
N LYS A 72 -10.97 8.76 14.01
CA LYS A 72 -11.10 7.36 13.60
C LYS A 72 -12.16 7.15 12.52
N ALA A 73 -13.29 7.85 12.62
CA ALA A 73 -14.41 7.66 11.70
C ALA A 73 -14.05 8.14 10.28
N GLY A 74 -13.44 9.33 10.17
CA GLY A 74 -12.95 9.88 8.92
C GLY A 74 -11.86 9.00 8.29
N LYS A 75 -10.89 8.54 9.09
CA LYS A 75 -9.87 7.59 8.63
C LYS A 75 -10.48 6.31 8.08
N THR A 76 -11.42 5.72 8.82
CA THR A 76 -12.10 4.49 8.39
C THR A 76 -12.90 4.71 7.11
N ALA A 77 -13.66 5.80 7.02
CA ALA A 77 -14.45 6.13 5.82
C ALA A 77 -13.56 6.33 4.59
N SER A 78 -12.46 7.07 4.72
CA SER A 78 -11.49 7.27 3.64
C SER A 78 -10.84 5.97 3.22
N GLY A 79 -10.39 5.14 4.16
CA GLY A 79 -9.78 3.85 3.87
C GLY A 79 -10.74 2.85 3.20
N ARG A 80 -12.01 2.79 3.62
CA ARG A 80 -13.02 1.96 2.96
C ARG A 80 -13.30 2.43 1.53
N LYS A 81 -13.31 3.75 1.31
CA LYS A 81 -13.45 4.29 -0.05
C LYS A 81 -12.24 3.95 -0.91
N ALA A 82 -11.02 4.04 -0.35
CA ALA A 82 -9.81 3.59 -1.02
C ALA A 82 -9.91 2.11 -1.43
N LEU A 83 -10.32 1.24 -0.49
CA LEU A 83 -10.47 -0.19 -0.73
C LEU A 83 -11.49 -0.48 -1.84
N SER A 84 -12.64 0.19 -1.83
CA SER A 84 -13.67 0.03 -2.88
C SER A 84 -13.13 0.34 -4.29
N TYR A 85 -12.32 1.40 -4.43
CA TYR A 85 -11.66 1.72 -5.71
C TYR A 85 -10.63 0.67 -6.11
N ALA A 86 -9.84 0.16 -5.17
CA ALA A 86 -8.87 -0.90 -5.41
C ALA A 86 -9.54 -2.21 -5.86
N GLU A 87 -10.65 -2.60 -5.21
CA GLU A 87 -11.43 -3.79 -5.56
C GLU A 87 -12.05 -3.67 -6.97
N ARG A 88 -12.58 -2.49 -7.32
CA ARG A 88 -13.04 -2.22 -8.69
C ARG A 88 -11.90 -2.36 -9.70
N ALA A 89 -10.72 -1.84 -9.38
CA ALA A 89 -9.55 -1.97 -10.25
C ALA A 89 -9.14 -3.44 -10.44
N VAL A 90 -9.19 -4.28 -9.40
CA VAL A 90 -8.95 -5.73 -9.51
C VAL A 90 -9.99 -6.40 -10.40
N ALA A 91 -11.27 -6.03 -10.27
CA ALA A 91 -12.33 -6.60 -11.11
C ALA A 91 -12.11 -6.30 -12.60
N LEU A 92 -11.61 -5.10 -12.93
CA LEU A 92 -11.34 -4.69 -14.32
C LEU A 92 -10.01 -5.23 -14.85
N ALA A 93 -8.99 -5.36 -13.99
CA ALA A 93 -7.64 -5.77 -14.41
C ALA A 93 -7.05 -6.83 -13.45
N PRO A 94 -7.66 -8.04 -13.39
CA PRO A 94 -7.27 -9.10 -12.44
C PRO A 94 -5.89 -9.69 -12.69
N ASN A 95 -5.29 -9.41 -13.84
CA ASN A 95 -3.96 -9.88 -14.24
C ASN A 95 -2.90 -8.79 -14.20
N GLN A 96 -3.17 -7.64 -13.58
CA GLN A 96 -2.20 -6.58 -13.32
C GLN A 96 -1.81 -6.58 -11.83
N SER A 97 -0.53 -6.26 -11.53
CA SER A 97 0.03 -6.25 -10.17
C SER A 97 -0.56 -5.13 -9.30
N ASP A 98 -0.60 -3.91 -9.84
CA ASP A 98 -0.94 -2.70 -9.09
C ASP A 98 -2.34 -2.71 -8.45
N PRO A 99 -3.41 -3.20 -9.09
CA PRO A 99 -4.71 -3.34 -8.44
C PRO A 99 -4.66 -4.23 -7.18
N HIS A 100 -3.99 -5.39 -7.26
CA HIS A 100 -3.85 -6.30 -6.11
C HIS A 100 -3.00 -5.66 -5.01
N LEU A 101 -1.91 -4.97 -5.39
CA LEU A 101 -1.10 -4.21 -4.46
C LEU A 101 -1.92 -3.13 -3.74
N ALA A 102 -2.76 -2.38 -4.46
CA ALA A 102 -3.64 -1.37 -3.89
C ALA A 102 -4.61 -1.95 -2.85
N VAL A 103 -5.21 -3.12 -3.10
CA VAL A 103 -6.06 -3.83 -2.12
C VAL A 103 -5.27 -4.15 -0.85
N ALA A 104 -4.05 -4.71 -0.98
CA ALA A 104 -3.21 -5.06 0.17
C ALA A 104 -2.81 -3.82 0.99
N ILE A 105 -2.49 -2.70 0.34
CA ILE A 105 -2.19 -1.41 1.00
C ILE A 105 -3.40 -0.90 1.77
N CYS A 106 -4.57 -0.83 1.14
CA CYS A 106 -5.79 -0.31 1.75
C CYS A 106 -6.19 -1.12 2.98
N LEU A 107 -6.17 -2.46 2.89
CA LEU A 107 -6.46 -3.35 4.01
C LEU A 107 -5.44 -3.18 5.13
N GLY A 108 -4.13 -3.08 4.80
CA GLY A 108 -3.07 -2.83 5.78
C GLY A 108 -3.27 -1.53 6.56
N LYS A 109 -3.64 -0.44 5.87
CA LYS A 109 -3.95 0.86 6.50
C LYS A 109 -5.24 0.83 7.33
N LEU A 110 -6.21 0.02 6.94
CA LEU A 110 -7.48 -0.13 7.67
C LEU A 110 -7.36 -1.02 8.92
N THR A 111 -6.42 -1.96 8.97
CA THR A 111 -6.28 -2.94 10.06
C THR A 111 -6.36 -2.34 11.47
N PRO A 112 -5.73 -1.18 11.80
CA PRO A 112 -5.81 -0.59 13.14
C PRO A 112 -7.20 -0.10 13.56
N PHE A 113 -8.13 -0.01 12.61
CA PHE A 113 -9.48 0.50 12.82
C PHE A 113 -10.55 -0.60 12.82
N MET A 114 -10.15 -1.85 12.52
CA MET A 114 -11.01 -3.01 12.38
C MET A 114 -11.25 -3.71 13.72
N GLY A 115 -12.38 -4.42 13.83
CA GLY A 115 -12.61 -5.39 14.90
C GLY A 115 -11.83 -6.70 14.65
N ASN A 116 -11.68 -7.53 15.69
CA ASN A 116 -10.82 -8.72 15.63
C ASN A 116 -11.16 -9.68 14.48
N ARG A 117 -12.45 -9.95 14.24
CA ARG A 117 -12.88 -10.83 13.14
C ARG A 117 -12.53 -10.25 11.78
N GLU A 118 -12.82 -8.98 11.57
CA GLU A 118 -12.51 -8.26 10.33
C GLU A 118 -11.00 -8.21 10.09
N MET A 119 -10.21 -7.99 11.15
CA MET A 119 -8.74 -7.98 11.08
C MET A 119 -8.18 -9.33 10.60
N VAL A 120 -8.72 -10.45 11.06
CA VAL A 120 -8.28 -11.79 10.63
C VAL A 120 -8.58 -12.02 9.15
N GLU A 121 -9.80 -11.66 8.69
CA GLU A 121 -10.15 -11.77 7.28
C GLU A 121 -9.31 -10.82 6.40
N ALA A 122 -9.11 -9.58 6.84
CA ALA A 122 -8.24 -8.62 6.17
C ALA A 122 -6.79 -9.16 6.07
N SER A 123 -6.27 -9.78 7.13
CA SER A 123 -4.93 -10.37 7.11
C SER A 123 -4.78 -11.47 6.05
N LYS A 124 -5.79 -12.34 5.91
CA LYS A 124 -5.80 -13.36 4.85
C LYS A 124 -5.81 -12.72 3.46
N GLN A 125 -6.67 -11.72 3.26
CA GLN A 125 -6.79 -11.03 1.98
C GLN A 125 -5.53 -10.23 1.64
N ILE A 126 -4.86 -9.58 2.62
CA ILE A 126 -3.57 -8.91 2.43
C ILE A 126 -2.55 -9.89 1.86
N LYS A 127 -2.42 -11.09 2.47
CA LYS A 127 -1.50 -12.13 1.98
C LYS A 127 -1.79 -12.50 0.54
N ILE A 128 -3.04 -12.88 0.25
CA ILE A 128 -3.47 -13.30 -1.08
C ILE A 128 -3.15 -12.21 -2.12
N SER A 129 -3.49 -10.97 -1.81
CA SER A 129 -3.30 -9.84 -2.72
C SER A 129 -1.81 -9.52 -2.91
N ALA A 130 -0.99 -9.53 -1.84
CA ALA A 130 0.45 -9.29 -1.95
C ALA A 130 1.15 -10.41 -2.73
N GLU A 131 0.83 -11.68 -2.47
CA GLU A 131 1.37 -12.82 -3.24
C GLU A 131 0.97 -12.75 -4.72
N LYS A 132 -0.28 -12.37 -5.01
CA LYS A 132 -0.75 -12.19 -6.39
C LYS A 132 -0.01 -11.04 -7.08
N ALA A 133 0.20 -9.92 -6.40
CA ALA A 133 0.95 -8.79 -6.92
C ALA A 133 2.40 -9.18 -7.25
N VAL A 134 3.10 -9.86 -6.33
CA VAL A 134 4.46 -10.38 -6.56
C VAL A 134 4.51 -11.37 -7.73
N LYS A 135 3.51 -12.26 -7.85
CA LYS A 135 3.45 -13.24 -8.94
C LYS A 135 3.26 -12.57 -10.30
N LEU A 136 2.44 -11.53 -10.36
CA LEU A 136 2.13 -10.79 -11.60
C LEU A 136 3.27 -9.87 -12.03
N ASP A 137 3.93 -9.23 -11.06
CA ASP A 137 5.13 -8.43 -11.30
C ASP A 137 6.19 -8.68 -10.21
N PRO A 138 7.12 -9.63 -10.45
CA PRO A 138 8.22 -9.91 -9.52
C PRO A 138 9.23 -8.77 -9.35
N LYS A 139 9.14 -7.71 -10.18
CA LYS A 139 9.99 -6.52 -10.10
C LYS A 139 9.35 -5.39 -9.29
N ASN A 140 8.11 -5.55 -8.85
CA ASN A 140 7.44 -4.58 -7.99
C ASN A 140 8.01 -4.68 -6.56
N ASP A 141 8.89 -3.74 -6.21
CA ASP A 141 9.55 -3.66 -4.90
C ASP A 141 8.57 -3.52 -3.74
N TYR A 142 7.49 -2.75 -3.96
CA TYR A 142 6.50 -2.51 -2.91
C TYR A 142 5.60 -3.72 -2.65
N ALA A 143 5.37 -4.56 -3.64
CA ALA A 143 4.66 -5.83 -3.44
C ALA A 143 5.47 -6.78 -2.54
N TRP A 144 6.78 -6.89 -2.74
CA TRP A 144 7.69 -7.61 -1.83
C TRP A 144 7.70 -6.99 -0.43
N HIS A 145 7.73 -5.66 -0.35
CA HIS A 145 7.65 -4.95 0.92
C HIS A 145 6.38 -5.32 1.70
N LEU A 146 5.21 -5.28 1.06
CA LEU A 146 3.94 -5.62 1.73
C LEU A 146 3.89 -7.07 2.19
N LEU A 147 4.40 -7.99 1.39
CA LEU A 147 4.50 -9.39 1.79
C LEU A 147 5.43 -9.54 3.02
N GLY A 148 6.56 -8.84 3.03
CA GLY A 148 7.46 -8.77 4.18
C GLY A 148 6.78 -8.20 5.42
N ARG A 149 6.02 -7.13 5.28
CA ARG A 149 5.23 -6.52 6.38
C ARG A 149 4.18 -7.48 6.95
N TRP A 150 3.52 -8.22 6.07
CA TRP A 150 2.55 -9.22 6.50
C TRP A 150 3.23 -10.32 7.33
N HIS A 151 4.36 -10.89 6.85
CA HIS A 151 5.12 -11.91 7.57
C HIS A 151 5.64 -11.38 8.93
N GLN A 152 6.22 -10.17 8.94
CA GLN A 152 6.70 -9.49 10.15
C GLN A 152 5.57 -9.33 11.18
N SER A 153 4.42 -8.81 10.76
CA SER A 153 3.31 -8.53 11.66
C SER A 153 2.74 -9.82 12.27
N LEU A 154 2.53 -10.85 11.44
CA LEU A 154 1.94 -12.10 11.90
C LEU A 154 2.91 -12.97 12.71
N ALA A 155 4.21 -12.93 12.40
CA ALA A 155 5.25 -13.64 13.16
C ALA A 155 5.36 -13.12 14.60
N ASN A 156 5.11 -11.82 14.81
CA ASN A 156 5.29 -11.16 16.11
C ASN A 156 3.98 -10.98 16.90
N ILE A 157 2.88 -11.63 16.49
CA ILE A 157 1.70 -11.74 17.36
C ILE A 157 2.07 -12.58 18.58
N GLY A 158 1.81 -12.05 19.78
CA GLY A 158 2.07 -12.76 21.05
C GLY A 158 1.40 -14.13 21.10
N GLY A 159 2.08 -15.11 21.72
CA GLY A 159 1.62 -16.50 21.74
C GLY A 159 0.19 -16.69 22.24
N ALA A 160 -0.20 -16.00 23.31
CA ALA A 160 -1.56 -16.04 23.85
C ALA A 160 -2.59 -15.51 22.84
N THR A 161 -2.31 -14.38 22.17
CA THR A 161 -3.17 -13.83 21.11
C THR A 161 -3.29 -14.78 19.93
N ARG A 162 -2.18 -15.42 19.54
CA ARG A 162 -2.14 -16.42 18.46
C ARG A 162 -2.99 -17.66 18.81
N ALA A 163 -2.86 -18.17 20.03
CA ALA A 163 -3.64 -19.32 20.49
C ALA A 163 -5.14 -18.99 20.51
N LEU A 164 -5.52 -17.85 21.08
CA LEU A 164 -6.92 -17.40 21.13
C LEU A 164 -7.50 -17.19 19.73
N ALA A 165 -6.76 -16.54 18.84
CA ALA A 165 -7.17 -16.36 17.45
C ALA A 165 -7.32 -17.71 16.72
N GLY A 166 -6.46 -18.67 17.01
CA GLY A 166 -6.54 -20.03 16.48
C GLY A 166 -7.82 -20.76 16.91
N ILE A 167 -8.25 -20.59 18.16
CA ILE A 167 -9.48 -21.19 18.70
C ILE A 167 -10.72 -20.54 18.07
N ILE A 168 -10.73 -19.21 17.95
CA ILE A 168 -11.93 -18.46 17.53
C ILE A 168 -12.08 -18.44 16.00
N TYR A 169 -10.98 -18.29 15.27
CA TYR A 169 -10.99 -18.01 13.82
C TYR A 169 -10.32 -19.11 12.98
N GLY A 170 -9.91 -20.20 13.62
CA GLY A 170 -9.19 -21.30 12.98
C GLY A 170 -7.69 -21.02 12.79
N ARG A 171 -7.00 -22.01 12.20
CA ARG A 171 -5.54 -21.96 12.06
C ARG A 171 -5.07 -20.72 11.31
N LEU A 172 -4.27 -19.89 11.98
CA LEU A 172 -3.63 -18.75 11.34
C LEU A 172 -2.57 -19.22 10.33
N PRO A 173 -2.40 -18.48 9.21
CA PRO A 173 -1.36 -18.79 8.24
C PRO A 173 0.04 -18.80 8.86
N ALA A 174 0.94 -19.63 8.32
CA ALA A 174 2.34 -19.63 8.72
C ALA A 174 3.00 -18.31 8.28
N ALA A 175 3.75 -17.70 9.21
CA ALA A 175 4.53 -16.50 8.98
C ALA A 175 5.80 -16.55 9.82
N SER A 176 6.89 -15.98 9.31
CA SER A 176 8.16 -15.91 10.02
C SER A 176 8.90 -14.62 9.75
N ASN A 177 9.76 -14.22 10.69
CA ASN A 177 10.64 -13.07 10.52
C ASN A 177 11.72 -13.35 9.45
N GLU A 178 12.15 -14.59 9.28
CA GLU A 178 13.09 -15.00 8.24
C GLU A 178 12.52 -14.70 6.85
N THR A 179 11.28 -15.09 6.58
CA THR A 179 10.60 -14.78 5.31
C THR A 179 10.40 -13.29 5.14
N ALA A 180 10.09 -12.55 6.22
CA ALA A 180 10.02 -11.09 6.16
C ALA A 180 11.35 -10.47 5.74
N VAL A 181 12.48 -10.94 6.31
CA VAL A 181 13.83 -10.50 5.93
C VAL A 181 14.11 -10.75 4.46
N GLU A 182 13.79 -11.95 3.93
CA GLU A 182 13.95 -12.26 2.51
C GLU A 182 13.15 -11.31 1.61
N CYS A 183 11.90 -11.06 1.95
CA CYS A 183 11.04 -10.13 1.23
C CYS A 183 11.60 -8.70 1.23
N PHE A 184 12.02 -8.16 2.38
CA PHE A 184 12.60 -6.83 2.46
C PHE A 184 13.94 -6.73 1.74
N ARG A 185 14.79 -7.75 1.81
CA ARG A 185 16.03 -7.78 1.03
C ARG A 185 15.75 -7.75 -0.48
N LYS A 186 14.73 -8.48 -0.93
CA LYS A 186 14.29 -8.46 -2.32
C LYS A 186 13.79 -7.06 -2.71
N ALA A 187 12.98 -6.44 -1.86
CA ALA A 187 12.49 -5.07 -2.07
C ALA A 187 13.66 -4.06 -2.19
N ILE A 188 14.66 -4.15 -1.30
CA ILE A 188 15.87 -3.30 -1.35
C ILE A 188 16.66 -3.52 -2.64
N ALA A 189 16.80 -4.78 -3.08
CA ALA A 189 17.54 -5.09 -4.31
C ALA A 189 16.85 -4.50 -5.56
N LEU A 190 15.52 -4.44 -5.55
CA LEU A 190 14.72 -3.86 -6.64
C LEU A 190 14.67 -2.33 -6.60
N ASN A 191 14.60 -1.74 -5.40
CA ASN A 191 14.58 -0.29 -5.21
C ASN A 191 15.41 0.11 -3.98
N PRO A 192 16.72 0.34 -4.15
CA PRO A 192 17.62 0.72 -3.06
C PRO A 192 17.42 2.15 -2.56
N ASP A 193 16.59 2.95 -3.23
CA ASP A 193 16.35 4.36 -2.90
C ASP A 193 15.12 4.57 -2.00
N ARG A 194 14.39 3.51 -1.68
CA ARG A 194 13.18 3.60 -0.86
C ARG A 194 13.49 3.25 0.60
N LEU A 195 13.52 4.26 1.46
CA LEU A 195 13.95 4.15 2.86
C LEU A 195 13.11 3.19 3.71
N VAL A 196 11.81 3.06 3.43
CA VAL A 196 10.90 2.20 4.19
C VAL A 196 11.35 0.73 4.19
N HIS A 197 11.99 0.27 3.11
CA HIS A 197 12.50 -1.11 3.04
C HIS A 197 13.61 -1.35 4.06
N PHE A 198 14.53 -0.40 4.19
CA PHE A 198 15.64 -0.49 5.16
C PHE A 198 15.13 -0.40 6.59
N VAL A 199 14.24 0.53 6.87
CA VAL A 199 13.67 0.71 8.21
C VAL A 199 12.93 -0.56 8.65
N GLU A 200 12.07 -1.13 7.80
CA GLU A 200 11.32 -2.34 8.17
C GLU A 200 12.20 -3.58 8.25
N LEU A 201 13.26 -3.69 7.43
CA LEU A 201 14.25 -4.74 7.57
C LEU A 201 14.99 -4.64 8.90
N GLY A 202 15.43 -3.43 9.26
CA GLY A 202 16.11 -3.19 10.55
C GLY A 202 15.21 -3.51 11.74
N ARG A 203 13.94 -3.09 11.68
CA ARG A 203 12.94 -3.44 12.70
C ARG A 203 12.73 -4.96 12.82
N THR A 204 12.71 -5.66 11.68
CA THR A 204 12.58 -7.13 11.69
C THR A 204 13.78 -7.78 12.37
N TYR A 205 15.00 -7.32 12.10
CA TYR A 205 16.19 -7.81 12.80
C TYR A 205 16.14 -7.54 14.30
N GLY A 206 15.66 -6.37 14.73
CA GLY A 206 15.42 -6.07 16.14
C GLY A 206 14.45 -7.06 16.81
N MET A 207 13.34 -7.39 16.14
CA MET A 207 12.39 -8.40 16.62
C MET A 207 12.98 -9.81 16.72
N MET A 208 14.04 -10.09 15.96
CA MET A 208 14.80 -11.36 16.00
C MET A 208 15.94 -11.37 17.02
N GLY A 209 16.17 -10.26 17.75
CA GLY A 209 17.33 -10.10 18.65
C GLY A 209 18.67 -9.91 17.92
N ARG A 210 18.66 -9.61 16.62
CA ARG A 210 19.87 -9.41 15.80
C ARG A 210 20.24 -7.91 15.80
N GLU A 211 20.75 -7.44 16.93
CA GLU A 211 20.95 -6.02 17.20
C GLU A 211 21.92 -5.33 16.23
N ALA A 212 23.03 -5.96 15.87
CA ALA A 212 24.03 -5.39 14.98
C ALA A 212 23.44 -5.11 13.57
N GLU A 213 22.70 -6.06 13.03
CA GLU A 213 22.03 -5.88 11.74
C GLU A 213 20.88 -4.87 11.87
N ALA A 214 20.12 -4.91 12.96
CA ALA A 214 19.06 -3.97 13.22
C ALA A 214 19.58 -2.53 13.18
N LYS A 215 20.64 -2.22 13.97
CA LYS A 215 21.29 -0.89 13.98
C LYS A 215 21.74 -0.47 12.59
N ARG A 216 22.48 -1.33 11.89
CA ARG A 216 22.99 -1.05 10.55
C ARG A 216 21.89 -0.65 9.54
N TYR A 217 20.78 -1.41 9.49
CA TYR A 217 19.71 -1.15 8.54
C TYR A 217 18.84 0.05 8.96
N LEU A 218 18.57 0.22 10.26
CA LEU A 218 17.85 1.39 10.78
C LEU A 218 18.63 2.68 10.49
N GLU A 219 19.92 2.73 10.83
CA GLU A 219 20.77 3.90 10.60
C GLU A 219 20.82 4.25 9.11
N ARG A 220 20.98 3.25 8.23
CA ARG A 220 20.96 3.47 6.80
C ARG A 220 19.63 4.08 6.32
N GLY A 221 18.50 3.52 6.72
CA GLY A 221 17.18 4.04 6.34
C GLY A 221 16.93 5.44 6.88
N LEU A 222 17.37 5.72 8.12
CA LEU A 222 17.22 7.05 8.76
C LEU A 222 18.08 8.14 8.09
N ALA A 223 19.22 7.78 7.50
CA ALA A 223 20.11 8.70 6.80
C ALA A 223 19.61 9.04 5.36
N MET A 224 18.69 8.27 4.79
CA MET A 224 18.17 8.52 3.45
C MET A 224 17.27 9.77 3.41
N PRO A 225 17.22 10.52 2.28
CA PRO A 225 16.30 11.64 2.13
C PRO A 225 14.84 11.18 2.09
N ASP A 226 13.93 12.04 2.55
CA ASP A 226 12.50 11.83 2.42
C ASP A 226 12.09 12.03 0.95
N ARG A 227 11.48 11.03 0.35
CA ARG A 227 10.99 11.02 -1.04
C ARG A 227 9.51 10.67 -1.15
N GLU A 228 8.96 10.03 -0.12
CA GLU A 228 7.57 9.61 -0.05
C GLU A 228 6.86 10.28 1.13
N ARG A 229 5.55 10.42 1.01
CA ARG A 229 4.74 11.10 2.04
C ARG A 229 4.84 10.45 3.42
N ASP A 230 4.95 9.13 3.45
CA ASP A 230 5.00 8.34 4.70
C ASP A 230 6.43 8.22 5.28
N ASP A 231 7.44 8.82 4.64
CA ASP A 231 8.85 8.72 5.07
C ASP A 231 9.11 9.34 6.45
N PRO A 232 8.57 10.52 6.79
CA PRO A 232 8.76 11.09 8.13
C PRO A 232 8.22 10.18 9.24
N GLU A 233 7.03 9.60 9.05
CA GLU A 233 6.44 8.64 9.98
C GLU A 233 7.25 7.34 10.06
N THR A 234 7.73 6.85 8.92
CA THR A 234 8.60 5.68 8.84
C THR A 234 9.90 5.91 9.60
N LYS A 235 10.53 7.07 9.45
CA LYS A 235 11.72 7.45 10.24
C LYS A 235 11.42 7.56 11.73
N GLN A 236 10.25 8.07 12.10
CA GLN A 236 9.86 8.10 13.51
C GLN A 236 9.79 6.68 14.10
N ARG A 237 9.17 5.73 13.39
CA ARG A 237 9.16 4.31 13.80
C ARG A 237 10.56 3.73 13.87
N GLY A 238 11.42 4.05 12.91
CA GLY A 238 12.82 3.62 12.89
C GLY A 238 13.61 4.11 14.09
N ARG A 239 13.50 5.42 14.45
CA ARG A 239 14.14 6.00 15.64
C ARG A 239 13.65 5.36 16.93
N ALA A 240 12.33 5.11 17.05
CA ALA A 240 11.77 4.42 18.21
C ALA A 240 12.34 3.01 18.36
N SER A 241 12.48 2.26 17.25
CA SER A 241 13.09 0.93 17.28
C SER A 241 14.58 0.98 17.61
N LEU A 242 15.33 1.94 17.07
CA LEU A 242 16.76 2.08 17.36
C LEU A 242 17.00 2.40 18.86
N LYS A 243 16.14 3.22 19.47
CA LYS A 243 16.19 3.51 20.92
C LYS A 243 15.95 2.27 21.80
N GLN A 244 15.21 1.30 21.32
CA GLN A 244 14.95 0.04 22.06
C GLN A 244 16.13 -0.94 22.01
N LEU A 245 17.10 -0.74 21.12
CA LEU A 245 18.31 -1.54 20.96
C LEU A 245 19.50 -0.97 21.76
N SER A 246 19.32 0.17 22.43
CA SER A 246 20.31 0.85 23.29
C SER A 246 20.04 0.51 24.74
#